data_3d30cdec3b67affad55a0f7fa6bbeb9c
#
_entry.id   3d30cdec3b67affad55a0f7fa6bbeb9c
#
_cell.length_a   1.000
_cell.length_b   1.000
_cell.length_c   1.000
_cell.angle_alpha   90.00
_cell.angle_beta   90.00
_cell.angle_gamma   90.00
#
_symmetry.space_group_name_H-M   'P 1'
#
loop_
_entity.id
_entity.type
_entity.pdbx_description
1 polymer ?
#
loop_
_entity_poly.entity_id
_entity_poly.type
_entity_poly.pdbx_seq_one_letter_code
_entity_poly.pdbx_strand_id
1 'polypeptide(L)'
;MVEKLKPLPDIIKKNLKILFVGTSPGIRSSLMGHYFAGRSNVFWKLLYESGLTNVQLKTEEDQNILRFGYGLTDVVKTPTRTVSDIKEKYTIKSSRRVNRTFNLFKPKIAAFVGKTGFRIYSQNQFAELDYGFQYKYHDVRVFLVPSTSGQSYADTKYDEKLDWYRSLRKYANSIED
;
A
#
# COMPACT_ATOMS: atom_id res chain seq x y z
N MET A 1 -30.55 -7.88 -4.20
CA MET A 1 -29.71 -8.20 -3.02
C MET A 1 -28.53 -7.22 -3.02
N VAL A 2 -28.31 -6.48 -1.92
CA VAL A 2 -27.11 -5.63 -1.81
C VAL A 2 -25.92 -6.57 -1.61
N GLU A 3 -25.02 -6.60 -2.58
CA GLU A 3 -23.83 -7.44 -2.52
C GLU A 3 -22.97 -7.01 -1.31
N LYS A 4 -22.76 -7.93 -0.36
CA LYS A 4 -22.04 -7.63 0.87
C LYS A 4 -20.55 -7.45 0.56
N LEU A 5 -20.06 -6.22 0.70
CA LEU A 5 -18.66 -5.90 0.53
C LEU A 5 -17.79 -6.73 1.49
N LYS A 6 -16.76 -7.38 0.98
CA LYS A 6 -15.84 -8.22 1.75
C LYS A 6 -14.46 -7.57 1.88
N PRO A 7 -13.78 -7.74 3.02
CA PRO A 7 -12.35 -7.41 3.13
C PRO A 7 -11.54 -8.21 2.10
N LEU A 8 -10.46 -7.62 1.61
CA LEU A 8 -9.49 -8.37 0.80
C LEU A 8 -8.56 -9.18 1.72
N PRO A 9 -8.30 -10.47 1.41
CA PRO A 9 -7.24 -11.21 2.08
C PRO A 9 -5.88 -10.57 1.81
N ASP A 10 -4.95 -10.65 2.77
CA ASP A 10 -3.58 -10.20 2.54
C ASP A 10 -2.88 -11.12 1.54
N ILE A 11 -2.13 -10.53 0.60
CA ILE A 11 -1.25 -11.25 -0.32
C ILE A 11 0.15 -11.13 0.27
N ILE A 12 0.57 -12.12 1.05
CA ILE A 12 1.75 -11.98 1.89
C ILE A 12 2.47 -13.32 2.12
N LYS A 13 3.79 -13.27 2.22
CA LYS A 13 4.67 -14.35 2.67
C LYS A 13 5.80 -13.78 3.54
N LYS A 14 6.56 -14.63 4.22
CA LYS A 14 7.70 -14.21 5.03
C LYS A 14 8.81 -13.59 4.18
N ASN A 15 9.54 -12.65 4.76
CA ASN A 15 10.76 -12.05 4.21
C ASN A 15 10.57 -11.40 2.83
N LEU A 16 9.42 -10.77 2.60
CA LEU A 16 9.21 -9.97 1.41
C LEU A 16 10.22 -8.83 1.33
N LYS A 17 10.65 -8.49 0.12
CA LYS A 17 11.43 -7.29 -0.15
C LYS A 17 10.62 -6.03 0.16
N ILE A 18 9.36 -5.99 -0.34
CA ILE A 18 8.43 -4.87 -0.11
C ILE A 18 7.04 -5.41 0.21
N LEU A 19 6.44 -4.93 1.29
CA LEU A 19 5.01 -5.05 1.55
C LEU A 19 4.36 -3.70 1.26
N PHE A 20 3.54 -3.62 0.22
CA PHE A 20 2.74 -2.43 -0.06
C PHE A 20 1.52 -2.41 0.85
N VAL A 21 1.30 -1.26 1.49
CA VAL A 21 0.25 -1.07 2.49
C VAL A 21 -0.71 0.00 1.98
N GLY A 22 -1.88 -0.42 1.48
CA GLY A 22 -2.97 0.48 1.08
C GLY A 22 -3.72 1.05 2.29
N THR A 23 -4.63 1.98 2.05
CA THR A 23 -5.47 2.55 3.12
C THR A 23 -6.60 1.61 3.51
N SER A 24 -7.45 1.28 2.57
CA SER A 24 -8.58 0.36 2.72
C SER A 24 -9.02 -0.14 1.33
N PRO A 25 -9.67 -1.29 1.22
CA PRO A 25 -10.26 -1.71 -0.04
C PRO A 25 -11.31 -0.68 -0.48
N GLY A 26 -11.17 -0.14 -1.69
CA GLY A 26 -12.25 0.61 -2.32
C GLY A 26 -13.40 -0.34 -2.71
N ILE A 27 -14.59 0.22 -2.93
CA ILE A 27 -15.78 -0.58 -3.28
C ILE A 27 -15.52 -1.52 -4.46
N ARG A 28 -14.93 -1.02 -5.55
CA ARG A 28 -14.62 -1.84 -6.72
C ARG A 28 -13.62 -2.96 -6.40
N SER A 29 -12.58 -2.68 -5.63
CA SER A 29 -11.61 -3.69 -5.22
C SER A 29 -12.26 -4.79 -4.39
N SER A 30 -13.15 -4.42 -3.46
CA SER A 30 -13.92 -5.36 -2.66
C SER A 30 -14.86 -6.24 -3.49
N LEU A 31 -15.57 -5.65 -4.49
CA LEU A 31 -16.46 -6.38 -5.38
C LEU A 31 -15.71 -7.35 -6.30
N MET A 32 -14.57 -6.92 -6.83
CA MET A 32 -13.73 -7.74 -7.71
C MET A 32 -12.88 -8.77 -6.97
N GLY A 33 -12.63 -8.58 -5.66
CA GLY A 33 -11.76 -9.44 -4.87
C GLY A 33 -10.26 -9.19 -5.12
N HIS A 34 -9.88 -8.05 -5.71
CA HIS A 34 -8.52 -7.75 -6.12
C HIS A 34 -8.04 -6.37 -5.66
N TYR A 35 -6.76 -6.28 -5.35
CA TYR A 35 -6.13 -5.03 -4.90
C TYR A 35 -6.02 -4.00 -6.03
N PHE A 36 -6.20 -2.71 -5.67
CA PHE A 36 -6.03 -1.57 -6.58
C PHE A 36 -6.86 -1.68 -7.88
N ALA A 37 -8.08 -2.23 -7.79
CA ALA A 37 -8.96 -2.49 -8.93
C ALA A 37 -9.77 -1.27 -9.41
N GLY A 38 -9.58 -0.10 -8.85
CA GLY A 38 -10.22 1.13 -9.32
C GLY A 38 -9.88 1.41 -10.79
N ARG A 39 -10.86 1.82 -11.61
CA ARG A 39 -10.64 2.06 -13.05
C ARG A 39 -9.55 3.08 -13.34
N SER A 40 -9.42 4.11 -12.51
CA SER A 40 -8.41 5.16 -12.60
C SER A 40 -7.21 4.91 -11.68
N ASN A 41 -7.09 3.72 -11.05
CA ASN A 41 -5.96 3.41 -10.22
C ASN A 41 -4.73 3.07 -11.07
N VAL A 42 -3.61 3.72 -10.78
CA VAL A 42 -2.38 3.58 -11.57
C VAL A 42 -1.32 2.70 -10.90
N PHE A 43 -1.66 1.98 -9.83
CA PHE A 43 -0.69 1.18 -9.05
C PHE A 43 0.09 0.18 -9.93
N TRP A 44 -0.60 -0.66 -10.67
CA TRP A 44 0.02 -1.69 -11.51
C TRP A 44 0.89 -1.10 -12.62
N LYS A 45 0.45 0.02 -13.20
CA LYS A 45 1.23 0.77 -14.19
C LYS A 45 2.49 1.37 -13.57
N LEU A 46 2.40 1.98 -12.39
CA LEU A 46 3.54 2.55 -11.67
C LEU A 46 4.57 1.49 -11.30
N LEU A 47 4.16 0.30 -10.85
CA LEU A 47 5.10 -0.80 -10.56
C LEU A 47 5.92 -1.17 -11.80
N TYR A 48 5.28 -1.27 -12.95
CA TYR A 48 5.96 -1.61 -14.20
C TYR A 48 6.87 -0.47 -14.69
N GLU A 49 6.34 0.75 -14.83
CA GLU A 49 7.10 1.88 -15.37
C GLU A 49 8.24 2.37 -14.47
N SER A 50 8.14 2.14 -13.16
CA SER A 50 9.25 2.38 -12.23
C SER A 50 10.31 1.27 -12.27
N GLY A 51 10.02 0.13 -12.93
CA GLY A 51 10.89 -1.04 -12.98
C GLY A 51 10.91 -1.86 -11.70
N LEU A 52 9.94 -1.68 -10.78
CA LEU A 52 9.72 -2.58 -9.64
C LEU A 52 9.31 -3.96 -10.13
N THR A 53 8.49 -4.03 -11.18
CA THR A 53 8.19 -5.29 -11.88
C THR A 53 8.70 -5.21 -13.32
N ASN A 54 9.13 -6.33 -13.90
CA ASN A 54 9.59 -6.40 -15.30
C ASN A 54 8.45 -6.68 -16.28
N VAL A 55 7.23 -6.88 -15.77
CA VAL A 55 5.99 -7.00 -16.54
C VAL A 55 4.89 -6.18 -15.88
N GLN A 56 3.97 -5.65 -16.67
CA GLN A 56 2.80 -4.96 -16.17
C GLN A 56 1.72 -5.98 -15.81
N LEU A 57 1.51 -6.21 -14.51
CA LEU A 57 0.44 -7.06 -14.02
C LEU A 57 -0.92 -6.37 -14.23
N LYS A 58 -1.93 -7.19 -14.52
CA LYS A 58 -3.33 -6.78 -14.46
C LYS A 58 -3.85 -6.91 -13.03
N THR A 59 -4.95 -6.23 -12.74
CA THR A 59 -5.59 -6.28 -11.41
C THR A 59 -5.91 -7.71 -10.99
N GLU A 60 -6.41 -8.54 -11.92
CA GLU A 60 -6.79 -9.93 -11.68
C GLU A 60 -5.59 -10.85 -11.43
N GLU A 61 -4.39 -10.36 -11.69
CA GLU A 61 -3.13 -11.06 -11.50
C GLU A 61 -2.42 -10.65 -10.20
N ASP A 62 -3.10 -9.98 -9.27
CA ASP A 62 -2.51 -9.40 -8.06
C ASP A 62 -1.71 -10.42 -7.22
N GLN A 63 -2.09 -11.70 -7.19
CA GLN A 63 -1.34 -12.78 -6.54
C GLN A 63 0.06 -12.97 -7.14
N ASN A 64 0.26 -12.65 -8.42
CA ASN A 64 1.55 -12.78 -9.08
C ASN A 64 2.61 -11.79 -8.55
N ILE A 65 2.20 -10.78 -7.79
CA ILE A 65 3.13 -9.82 -7.16
C ILE A 65 4.14 -10.52 -6.22
N LEU A 66 3.76 -11.67 -5.64
CA LEU A 66 4.64 -12.47 -4.80
C LEU A 66 5.89 -13.01 -5.53
N ARG A 67 5.84 -13.15 -6.86
CA ARG A 67 6.99 -13.58 -7.67
C ARG A 67 8.11 -12.57 -7.68
N PHE A 68 7.78 -11.28 -7.48
CA PHE A 68 8.74 -10.17 -7.40
C PHE A 68 9.27 -9.94 -5.98
N GLY A 69 8.88 -10.78 -5.02
CA GLY A 69 9.21 -10.58 -3.61
C GLY A 69 8.39 -9.48 -2.95
N TYR A 70 7.25 -9.11 -3.52
CA TYR A 70 6.36 -8.07 -2.99
C TYR A 70 5.05 -8.68 -2.49
N GLY A 71 4.37 -7.95 -1.60
CA GLY A 71 3.07 -8.33 -1.06
C GLY A 71 2.13 -7.14 -0.93
N LEU A 72 0.88 -7.42 -0.60
CA LEU A 72 -0.19 -6.42 -0.49
C LEU A 72 -0.98 -6.62 0.80
N THR A 73 -1.26 -5.53 1.47
CA THR A 73 -2.20 -5.43 2.60
C THR A 73 -2.82 -4.03 2.64
N ASP A 74 -3.85 -3.84 3.48
CA ASP A 74 -4.44 -2.53 3.77
C ASP A 74 -4.35 -2.22 5.25
N VAL A 75 -4.25 -0.94 5.62
CA VAL A 75 -4.29 -0.50 7.02
C VAL A 75 -5.65 -0.84 7.63
N VAL A 76 -6.74 -0.51 6.95
CA VAL A 76 -8.11 -0.82 7.34
C VAL A 76 -8.65 -1.92 6.44
N LYS A 77 -9.12 -3.02 7.00
CA LYS A 77 -9.64 -4.15 6.20
C LYS A 77 -11.10 -3.98 5.80
N THR A 78 -11.83 -3.10 6.47
CA THR A 78 -13.22 -2.83 6.11
C THR A 78 -13.26 -1.99 4.83
N PRO A 79 -13.99 -2.43 3.79
CA PRO A 79 -14.16 -1.65 2.56
C PRO A 79 -14.86 -0.33 2.86
N THR A 80 -14.35 0.76 2.25
CA THR A 80 -14.90 2.10 2.42
C THR A 80 -15.09 2.79 1.07
N ARG A 81 -16.10 3.67 0.98
CA ARG A 81 -16.30 4.53 -0.22
C ARG A 81 -15.28 5.66 -0.23
N THR A 82 -15.11 6.27 0.94
CA THR A 82 -14.22 7.40 1.15
C THR A 82 -13.42 7.19 2.44
N VAL A 83 -12.35 7.94 2.59
CA VAL A 83 -11.53 7.92 3.80
C VAL A 83 -12.31 8.42 5.03
N SER A 84 -13.24 9.37 4.83
CA SER A 84 -14.10 9.89 5.91
C SER A 84 -15.03 8.83 6.52
N ASP A 85 -15.25 7.71 5.83
CA ASP A 85 -16.02 6.58 6.39
C ASP A 85 -15.23 5.79 7.44
N ILE A 86 -13.92 6.03 7.57
CA ILE A 86 -13.05 5.36 8.52
C ILE A 86 -13.22 5.99 9.91
N LYS A 87 -13.87 5.26 10.82
CA LYS A 87 -14.12 5.72 12.19
C LYS A 87 -12.85 5.62 13.05
N GLU A 88 -12.67 6.56 13.98
CA GLU A 88 -11.50 6.62 14.87
C GLU A 88 -11.21 5.30 15.61
N LYS A 89 -12.26 4.57 16.03
CA LYS A 89 -12.11 3.26 16.67
C LYS A 89 -11.34 2.21 15.85
N TYR A 90 -11.24 2.40 14.53
CA TYR A 90 -10.49 1.50 13.67
C TYR A 90 -8.99 1.79 13.65
N THR A 91 -8.56 3.02 13.97
CA THR A 91 -7.15 3.44 13.87
C THR A 91 -6.24 2.63 14.78
N ILE A 92 -6.51 2.54 16.09
CA ILE A 92 -5.70 1.79 17.05
C ILE A 92 -5.67 0.29 16.72
N LYS A 93 -6.85 -0.28 16.43
CA LYS A 93 -6.93 -1.70 16.04
C LYS A 93 -6.17 -1.99 14.75
N SER A 94 -6.26 -1.09 13.80
CA SER A 94 -5.58 -1.20 12.51
C SER A 94 -4.07 -1.11 12.67
N SER A 95 -3.56 -0.15 13.44
CA SER A 95 -2.12 -0.01 13.71
C SER A 95 -1.55 -1.26 14.38
N ARG A 96 -2.22 -1.79 15.41
CA ARG A 96 -1.83 -3.04 16.09
C ARG A 96 -1.79 -4.23 15.14
N ARG A 97 -2.77 -4.32 14.22
CA ARG A 97 -2.81 -5.39 13.23
C ARG A 97 -1.63 -5.29 12.26
N VAL A 98 -1.35 -4.10 11.73
CA VAL A 98 -0.23 -3.86 10.81
C VAL A 98 1.10 -4.19 11.50
N ASN A 99 1.30 -3.74 12.75
CA ASN A 99 2.50 -4.06 13.53
C ASN A 99 2.66 -5.57 13.75
N ARG A 100 1.56 -6.29 14.03
CA ARG A 100 1.59 -7.76 14.13
C ARG A 100 1.99 -8.40 12.80
N THR A 101 1.50 -7.87 11.69
CA THR A 101 1.88 -8.33 10.33
C THR A 101 3.38 -8.12 10.10
N PHE A 102 3.94 -6.97 10.47
CA PHE A 102 5.38 -6.71 10.36
C PHE A 102 6.21 -7.67 11.20
N ASN A 103 5.81 -7.92 12.45
CA ASN A 103 6.52 -8.83 13.35
C ASN A 103 6.48 -10.29 12.86
N LEU A 104 5.35 -10.72 12.27
CA LEU A 104 5.16 -12.10 11.83
C LEU A 104 5.83 -12.38 10.48
N PHE A 105 5.72 -11.46 9.54
CA PHE A 105 6.17 -11.67 8.15
C PHE A 105 7.51 -11.02 7.82
N LYS A 106 7.97 -10.06 8.64
CA LYS A 106 9.28 -9.39 8.56
C LYS A 106 9.65 -8.91 7.15
N PRO A 107 8.79 -8.09 6.48
CA PRO A 107 9.18 -7.50 5.21
C PRO A 107 10.39 -6.58 5.42
N LYS A 108 11.30 -6.48 4.44
CA LYS A 108 12.43 -5.54 4.52
C LYS A 108 11.95 -4.08 4.50
N ILE A 109 10.92 -3.82 3.67
CA ILE A 109 10.29 -2.49 3.55
C ILE A 109 8.78 -2.65 3.66
N ALA A 110 8.13 -1.75 4.41
CA ALA A 110 6.69 -1.52 4.37
C ALA A 110 6.43 -0.19 3.64
N ALA A 111 5.95 -0.26 2.40
CA ALA A 111 5.68 0.89 1.56
C ALA A 111 4.21 1.30 1.66
N PHE A 112 3.91 2.35 2.40
CA PHE A 112 2.56 2.90 2.51
C PHE A 112 2.19 3.67 1.25
N VAL A 113 1.05 3.31 0.66
CA VAL A 113 0.53 3.91 -0.57
C VAL A 113 -0.45 5.02 -0.21
N GLY A 114 0.08 6.25 -0.13
CA GLY A 114 -0.69 7.45 0.22
C GLY A 114 -0.60 7.87 1.68
N LYS A 115 -0.57 9.17 1.89
CA LYS A 115 -0.44 9.81 3.23
C LYS A 115 -1.57 9.43 4.17
N THR A 116 -2.78 9.23 3.66
CA THR A 116 -3.94 8.92 4.49
C THR A 116 -3.82 7.59 5.23
N GLY A 117 -3.46 6.52 4.52
CA GLY A 117 -3.22 5.21 5.16
C GLY A 117 -2.11 5.30 6.20
N PHE A 118 -1.05 6.02 5.90
CA PHE A 118 0.04 6.22 6.83
C PHE A 118 -0.39 7.03 8.07
N ARG A 119 -1.19 8.11 7.92
CA ARG A 119 -1.73 8.87 9.06
C ARG A 119 -2.61 8.01 9.97
N ILE A 120 -3.47 7.16 9.41
CA ILE A 120 -4.29 6.21 10.18
C ILE A 120 -3.38 5.23 10.94
N TYR A 121 -2.38 4.67 10.28
CA TYR A 121 -1.44 3.75 10.90
C TYR A 121 -0.62 4.40 12.00
N SER A 122 -0.06 5.58 11.77
CA SER A 122 0.76 6.33 12.71
C SER A 122 -0.07 7.10 13.77
N GLN A 123 -1.42 7.05 13.71
CA GLN A 123 -2.31 7.79 14.61
C GLN A 123 -2.03 9.30 14.64
N ASN A 124 -1.75 9.88 13.48
CA ASN A 124 -1.42 11.30 13.30
C ASN A 124 -0.22 11.80 14.14
N GLN A 125 0.74 10.92 14.47
CA GLN A 125 1.92 11.32 15.24
C GLN A 125 2.83 12.32 14.51
N PHE A 126 2.68 12.47 13.20
CA PHE A 126 3.50 13.36 12.36
C PHE A 126 2.67 14.53 11.88
N ALA A 127 3.07 15.76 12.22
CA ALA A 127 2.41 16.99 11.78
C ALA A 127 2.56 17.17 10.26
N GLU A 128 3.76 16.95 9.74
CA GLU A 128 4.08 17.00 8.32
C GLU A 128 4.55 15.64 7.83
N LEU A 129 4.25 15.31 6.58
CA LEU A 129 4.64 14.06 5.95
C LEU A 129 5.22 14.33 4.57
N ASP A 130 6.47 13.98 4.40
CA ASP A 130 7.12 13.90 3.10
C ASP A 130 7.14 12.46 2.59
N TYR A 131 7.20 12.30 1.26
CA TYR A 131 7.40 10.98 0.68
C TYR A 131 8.84 10.49 0.92
N GLY A 132 9.04 9.20 0.82
CA GLY A 132 10.34 8.57 1.03
C GLY A 132 10.42 7.78 2.33
N PHE A 133 11.64 7.55 2.80
CA PHE A 133 11.91 6.84 4.06
C PHE A 133 11.42 7.66 5.24
N GLN A 134 10.69 7.00 6.15
CA GLN A 134 10.14 7.63 7.36
C GLN A 134 10.96 7.25 8.61
N TYR A 135 10.94 5.98 8.96
CA TYR A 135 11.65 5.44 10.12
C TYR A 135 11.76 3.91 10.03
N LYS A 136 12.41 3.28 11.00
CA LYS A 136 12.38 1.82 11.19
C LYS A 136 11.41 1.44 12.30
N TYR A 137 10.55 0.46 12.01
CA TYR A 137 9.80 -0.28 13.01
C TYR A 137 10.50 -1.63 13.22
N HIS A 138 11.30 -1.77 14.27
CA HIS A 138 12.28 -2.84 14.41
C HIS A 138 13.18 -2.91 13.15
N ASP A 139 13.19 -4.05 12.48
CA ASP A 139 13.98 -4.24 11.25
C ASP A 139 13.24 -3.82 9.97
N VAL A 140 11.94 -3.49 10.07
CA VAL A 140 11.12 -3.08 8.93
C VAL A 140 11.32 -1.59 8.64
N ARG A 141 11.75 -1.26 7.45
CA ARG A 141 11.88 0.12 6.98
C ARG A 141 10.55 0.64 6.48
N VAL A 142 10.04 1.67 7.12
CA VAL A 142 8.76 2.30 6.73
C VAL A 142 9.04 3.36 5.68
N PHE A 143 8.39 3.24 4.54
CA PHE A 143 8.53 4.12 3.38
C PHE A 143 7.17 4.63 2.94
N LEU A 144 7.07 5.89 2.53
CA LEU A 144 5.83 6.51 2.06
C LEU A 144 5.94 6.85 0.58
N VAL A 145 4.98 6.39 -0.21
CA VAL A 145 4.85 6.74 -1.64
C VAL A 145 3.50 7.41 -1.91
N PRO A 146 3.37 8.19 -2.99
CA PRO A 146 2.10 8.81 -3.35
C PRO A 146 0.99 7.81 -3.56
N SER A 147 -0.23 8.23 -3.26
CA SER A 147 -1.45 7.47 -3.55
C SER A 147 -1.59 7.23 -5.06
N THR A 148 -2.06 6.04 -5.40
CA THR A 148 -2.31 5.61 -6.79
C THR A 148 -3.77 5.76 -7.22
N SER A 149 -4.65 6.17 -6.31
CA SER A 149 -6.06 6.43 -6.61
C SER A 149 -6.20 7.59 -7.60
N GLY A 150 -7.13 7.45 -8.54
CA GLY A 150 -7.47 8.53 -9.46
C GLY A 150 -8.01 9.78 -8.78
N GLN A 151 -8.57 9.66 -7.58
CA GLN A 151 -9.03 10.81 -6.79
C GLN A 151 -7.86 11.66 -6.25
N SER A 152 -6.65 11.13 -6.23
CA SER A 152 -5.44 11.84 -5.75
C SER A 152 -4.67 12.57 -6.84
N TYR A 153 -5.22 12.70 -8.05
CA TYR A 153 -4.55 13.44 -9.14
C TYR A 153 -4.42 14.93 -8.87
N ALA A 154 -5.30 15.50 -8.03
CA ALA A 154 -5.21 16.90 -7.65
C ALA A 154 -3.96 17.20 -6.79
N ASP A 155 -3.46 16.20 -6.05
CA ASP A 155 -2.40 16.41 -5.06
C ASP A 155 -1.00 16.10 -5.63
N THR A 156 -0.89 15.18 -6.61
CA THR A 156 0.42 14.72 -7.13
C THR A 156 0.27 14.28 -8.59
N LYS A 157 1.05 14.87 -9.49
CA LYS A 157 1.06 14.52 -10.91
C LYS A 157 1.63 13.10 -11.14
N TYR A 158 1.28 12.49 -12.26
CA TYR A 158 1.71 11.11 -12.57
C TYR A 158 3.24 10.95 -12.60
N ASP A 159 3.96 11.88 -13.25
CA ASP A 159 5.42 11.81 -13.34
C ASP A 159 6.09 11.90 -11.95
N GLU A 160 5.57 12.76 -11.07
CA GLU A 160 6.04 12.85 -9.70
C GLU A 160 5.77 11.56 -8.92
N LYS A 161 4.59 10.93 -9.11
CA LYS A 161 4.31 9.60 -8.54
C LYS A 161 5.34 8.58 -9.03
N LEU A 162 5.60 8.56 -10.33
CA LEU A 162 6.55 7.64 -10.95
C LEU A 162 7.96 7.80 -10.38
N ASP A 163 8.42 9.02 -10.15
CA ASP A 163 9.72 9.31 -9.57
C ASP A 163 9.83 8.80 -8.13
N TRP A 164 8.75 8.89 -7.33
CA TRP A 164 8.75 8.30 -5.99
C TRP A 164 8.76 6.78 -6.00
N TYR A 165 8.11 6.12 -6.97
CA TYR A 165 8.19 4.66 -7.12
C TYR A 165 9.58 4.22 -7.62
N ARG A 166 10.24 5.00 -8.49
CA ARG A 166 11.66 4.81 -8.85
C ARG A 166 12.58 4.97 -7.64
N SER A 167 12.32 5.98 -6.80
CA SER A 167 13.05 6.19 -5.55
C SER A 167 12.90 5.00 -4.60
N LEU A 168 11.68 4.47 -4.44
CA LEU A 168 11.44 3.26 -3.66
C LEU A 168 12.23 2.06 -4.21
N ARG A 169 12.25 1.86 -5.53
CA ARG A 169 13.06 0.81 -6.17
C ARG A 169 14.55 0.98 -5.86
N LYS A 170 15.08 2.19 -6.05
CA LYS A 170 16.49 2.50 -5.74
C LYS A 170 16.82 2.22 -4.28
N TYR A 171 15.96 2.66 -3.37
CA TYR A 171 16.10 2.41 -1.93
C TYR A 171 16.05 0.91 -1.62
N ALA A 172 15.10 0.18 -2.20
CA ALA A 172 14.98 -1.27 -1.99
C ALA A 172 16.23 -2.05 -2.47
N ASN A 173 16.86 -1.61 -3.54
CA ASN A 173 18.09 -2.22 -4.03
C ASN A 173 19.31 -1.89 -3.14
N SER A 174 19.36 -0.70 -2.54
CA SER A 174 20.46 -0.29 -1.67
C SER A 174 20.52 -1.00 -0.32
N ILE A 175 19.47 -1.71 0.08
CA ILE A 175 19.39 -2.44 1.36
C ILE A 175 19.56 -3.96 1.20
N GLU A 176 19.83 -4.44 0.02
CA GLU A 176 20.08 -5.88 -0.25
C GLU A 176 21.52 -6.30 0.05
N ASP A 177 22.38 -5.33 0.19
CA ASP A 177 23.77 -5.50 0.60
C ASP A 177 23.83 -5.39 2.15
#